data_71c21c76564c7675df92c83e3d910c1e
#
_entry.id   71c21c76564c7675df92c83e3d910c1e
#
_cell.length_a   1.000
_cell.length_b   1.000
_cell.length_c   1.000
_cell.angle_alpha   90.00
_cell.angle_beta   90.00
_cell.angle_gamma   90.00
#
_symmetry.space_group_name_H-M   'P 1'
#
loop_
_entity.id
_entity.type
_entity.pdbx_description
1 polymer ?
#
loop_
_entity_poly.entity_id
_entity_poly.type
_entity_poly.pdbx_seq_one_letter_code
_entity_poly.pdbx_strand_id
1 'polypeptide(L)'
;MRLRNIPRADGVIDAHRAVIKKPEEQRGQWAQVFGNEKPIQIEIGMGKGQFILNMAKAHPEINFIGIERYSSVLLRALEKYDTEEFENLENIRFICMDAREIEAVFAPAEVDKIFLNFSDPWPKARHAKRRLTSTEFLARYEKVLVENGRVEFKTDNSELFNFSLEQVKEAGWELLAYTYDLHHQEEMNKGNIMTEYEQKFSEKGNPINKLIAQRK
;
A
#
# COMPACT_ATOMS: atom_id res chain seq x y z
N MET A 1 -8.79 15.09 4.86
CA MET A 1 -10.11 14.73 5.44
C MET A 1 -9.98 14.64 6.95
N ARG A 2 -10.88 15.21 7.75
CA ARG A 2 -10.82 15.09 9.21
C ARG A 2 -11.30 13.68 9.59
N LEU A 3 -10.39 12.83 10.06
CA LEU A 3 -10.71 11.49 10.54
C LEU A 3 -11.62 11.63 11.77
N ARG A 4 -12.81 11.02 11.72
CA ARG A 4 -13.68 10.92 12.88
C ARG A 4 -13.39 9.61 13.58
N ASN A 5 -13.13 9.67 14.87
CA ASN A 5 -13.04 8.46 15.67
C ASN A 5 -14.39 7.72 15.66
N ILE A 6 -14.34 6.42 15.41
CA ILE A 6 -15.52 5.53 15.44
C ILE A 6 -15.31 4.57 16.62
N PRO A 7 -16.02 4.75 17.75
CA PRO A 7 -15.73 4.01 18.98
C PRO A 7 -15.78 2.48 18.83
N ARG A 8 -16.62 1.97 17.91
CA ARG A 8 -16.75 0.51 17.67
C ARG A 8 -15.62 -0.08 16.82
N ALA A 9 -14.75 0.76 16.21
CA ALA A 9 -13.77 0.29 15.21
C ALA A 9 -12.84 -0.77 15.78
N ASP A 10 -12.25 -0.53 16.93
CA ASP A 10 -11.27 -1.45 17.52
C ASP A 10 -11.91 -2.82 17.83
N GLY A 11 -13.12 -2.84 18.41
CA GLY A 11 -13.82 -4.09 18.68
C GLY A 11 -14.20 -4.90 17.42
N VAL A 12 -14.56 -4.21 16.32
CA VAL A 12 -14.86 -4.89 15.05
C VAL A 12 -13.57 -5.44 14.44
N ILE A 13 -12.49 -4.66 14.43
CA ILE A 13 -11.17 -5.08 13.92
C ILE A 13 -10.67 -6.31 14.69
N ASP A 14 -10.78 -6.29 16.01
CA ASP A 14 -10.36 -7.40 16.86
C ASP A 14 -11.17 -8.68 16.66
N ALA A 15 -12.40 -8.58 16.21
CA ALA A 15 -13.26 -9.73 15.94
C ALA A 15 -13.19 -10.23 14.49
N HIS A 16 -12.67 -9.42 13.57
CA HIS A 16 -12.78 -9.69 12.15
C HIS A 16 -11.79 -10.75 11.65
N ARG A 17 -12.30 -11.75 10.90
CA ARG A 17 -11.53 -12.93 10.43
C ARG A 17 -10.35 -12.59 9.50
N ALA A 18 -10.48 -11.53 8.69
CA ALA A 18 -9.45 -11.15 7.73
C ALA A 18 -8.38 -10.23 8.34
N VAL A 19 -8.52 -9.83 9.61
CA VAL A 19 -7.54 -8.98 10.31
C VAL A 19 -6.57 -9.82 11.10
N ILE A 20 -5.29 -9.54 10.91
CA ILE A 20 -4.20 -10.14 11.69
C ILE A 20 -3.94 -9.25 12.91
N LYS A 21 -4.25 -9.75 14.10
CA LYS A 21 -4.21 -8.98 15.36
C LYS A 21 -2.81 -8.75 15.90
N LYS A 22 -1.94 -9.73 15.71
CA LYS A 22 -0.54 -9.75 16.15
C LYS A 22 0.35 -10.04 14.96
N PRO A 23 0.51 -9.09 14.05
CA PRO A 23 1.23 -9.33 12.81
C PRO A 23 2.73 -9.62 13.05
N GLU A 24 3.30 -9.14 14.14
CA GLU A 24 4.69 -9.42 14.55
C GLU A 24 4.92 -10.91 14.84
N GLU A 25 3.91 -11.65 15.30
CA GLU A 25 3.98 -13.09 15.52
C GLU A 25 3.98 -13.88 14.19
N GLN A 26 3.59 -13.24 13.08
CA GLN A 26 3.53 -13.86 11.75
C GLN A 26 4.78 -13.63 10.90
N ARG A 27 5.78 -12.93 11.46
CA ARG A 27 7.03 -12.63 10.76
C ARG A 27 7.73 -13.90 10.29
N GLY A 28 7.95 -14.04 8.98
CA GLY A 28 8.52 -15.24 8.37
C GLY A 28 7.54 -16.41 8.22
N GLN A 29 6.24 -16.20 8.47
CA GLN A 29 5.22 -17.24 8.44
C GLN A 29 3.99 -16.86 7.59
N TRP A 30 4.08 -15.84 6.76
CA TRP A 30 2.95 -15.36 5.98
C TRP A 30 2.40 -16.39 4.99
N ALA A 31 3.25 -17.27 4.45
CA ALA A 31 2.81 -18.40 3.64
C ALA A 31 1.84 -19.33 4.41
N GLN A 32 2.08 -19.53 5.70
CA GLN A 32 1.20 -20.33 6.58
C GLN A 32 -0.12 -19.60 6.86
N VAL A 33 -0.07 -18.27 7.06
CA VAL A 33 -1.27 -17.43 7.26
C VAL A 33 -2.22 -17.51 6.07
N PHE A 34 -1.67 -17.58 4.85
CA PHE A 34 -2.46 -17.72 3.63
C PHE A 34 -2.72 -19.18 3.23
N GLY A 35 -2.00 -20.13 3.80
CA GLY A 35 -2.07 -21.55 3.44
C GLY A 35 -1.50 -21.86 2.05
N ASN A 36 -0.62 -21.00 1.53
CA ASN A 36 0.02 -21.16 0.22
C ASN A 36 1.29 -20.32 0.13
N GLU A 37 2.10 -20.54 -0.92
CA GLU A 37 3.37 -19.85 -1.18
C GLU A 37 3.29 -18.82 -2.33
N LYS A 38 2.11 -18.27 -2.59
CA LYS A 38 1.95 -17.24 -3.61
C LYS A 38 2.70 -15.97 -3.21
N PRO A 39 3.17 -15.17 -4.20
CA PRO A 39 3.81 -13.88 -3.95
C PRO A 39 2.96 -12.98 -3.06
N ILE A 40 3.60 -12.19 -2.20
CA ILE A 40 2.91 -11.28 -1.28
C ILE A 40 3.12 -9.85 -1.75
N GLN A 41 2.03 -9.15 -2.01
CA GLN A 41 2.04 -7.72 -2.31
C GLN A 41 1.28 -6.95 -1.23
N ILE A 42 1.79 -5.79 -0.85
CA ILE A 42 1.21 -5.01 0.24
C ILE A 42 0.84 -3.59 -0.23
N GLU A 43 -0.25 -3.03 0.31
CA GLU A 43 -0.54 -1.61 0.19
C GLU A 43 -0.40 -0.95 1.56
N ILE A 44 0.43 0.09 1.63
CA ILE A 44 0.65 0.87 2.86
C ILE A 44 -0.15 2.16 2.80
N GLY A 45 -0.99 2.37 3.80
CA GLY A 45 -1.95 3.48 3.82
C GLY A 45 -3.13 3.21 2.88
N MET A 46 -3.66 1.99 2.90
CA MET A 46 -4.71 1.53 1.98
C MET A 46 -6.04 2.30 2.08
N GLY A 47 -6.21 3.12 3.09
CA GLY A 47 -7.44 3.88 3.29
C GLY A 47 -8.66 2.97 3.46
N LYS A 48 -9.68 3.16 2.62
CA LYS A 48 -10.91 2.35 2.64
C LYS A 48 -10.82 1.06 1.82
N GLY A 49 -9.62 0.69 1.37
CA GLY A 49 -9.32 -0.61 0.78
C GLY A 49 -9.78 -0.83 -0.66
N GLN A 50 -10.33 0.16 -1.37
CA GLN A 50 -10.85 -0.06 -2.74
C GLN A 50 -9.81 -0.64 -3.69
N PHE A 51 -8.59 -0.09 -3.68
CA PHE A 51 -7.52 -0.54 -4.56
C PHE A 51 -7.13 -1.98 -4.24
N ILE A 52 -6.78 -2.28 -2.99
CA ILE A 52 -6.25 -3.60 -2.62
C ILE A 52 -7.29 -4.71 -2.73
N LEU A 53 -8.58 -4.40 -2.48
CA LEU A 53 -9.68 -5.35 -2.68
C LEU A 53 -9.85 -5.68 -4.17
N ASN A 54 -9.82 -4.68 -5.04
CA ASN A 54 -9.88 -4.90 -6.49
C ASN A 54 -8.64 -5.63 -7.02
N MET A 55 -7.46 -5.36 -6.46
CA MET A 55 -6.24 -6.12 -6.76
C MET A 55 -6.40 -7.59 -6.38
N ALA A 56 -6.87 -7.88 -5.17
CA ALA A 56 -7.09 -9.25 -4.72
C ALA A 56 -8.12 -10.01 -5.57
N LYS A 57 -9.17 -9.32 -6.01
CA LYS A 57 -10.19 -9.87 -6.90
C LYS A 57 -9.65 -10.16 -8.31
N ALA A 58 -8.83 -9.25 -8.84
CA ALA A 58 -8.27 -9.38 -10.19
C ALA A 58 -7.10 -10.38 -10.28
N HIS A 59 -6.41 -10.63 -9.16
CA HIS A 59 -5.17 -11.42 -9.10
C HIS A 59 -5.25 -12.52 -8.04
N PRO A 60 -6.04 -13.59 -8.25
CA PRO A 60 -6.16 -14.68 -7.28
C PRO A 60 -4.86 -15.47 -7.10
N GLU A 61 -3.91 -15.33 -8.01
CA GLU A 61 -2.57 -15.93 -7.95
C GLU A 61 -1.60 -15.20 -7.00
N ILE A 62 -2.01 -14.08 -6.40
CA ILE A 62 -1.19 -13.24 -5.52
C ILE A 62 -1.89 -13.09 -4.17
N ASN A 63 -1.14 -13.09 -3.09
CA ASN A 63 -1.62 -12.75 -1.75
C ASN A 63 -1.45 -11.24 -1.50
N PHE A 64 -2.45 -10.63 -0.91
CA PHE A 64 -2.46 -9.19 -0.62
C PHE A 64 -2.57 -8.91 0.87
N ILE A 65 -1.86 -7.87 1.34
CA ILE A 65 -1.98 -7.38 2.71
C ILE A 65 -2.20 -5.87 2.68
N GLY A 66 -3.35 -5.45 3.17
CA GLY A 66 -3.68 -4.04 3.34
C GLY A 66 -3.27 -3.53 4.71
N ILE A 67 -2.45 -2.49 4.76
CA ILE A 67 -1.96 -1.86 6.00
C ILE A 67 -2.58 -0.48 6.14
N GLU A 68 -3.26 -0.25 7.25
CA GLU A 68 -3.83 1.06 7.59
C GLU A 68 -3.57 1.38 9.06
N ARG A 69 -3.14 2.60 9.32
CA ARG A 69 -2.81 3.05 10.66
C ARG A 69 -4.02 3.36 11.54
N TYR A 70 -5.10 3.84 10.92
CA TYR A 70 -6.26 4.34 11.63
C TYR A 70 -7.37 3.31 11.65
N SER A 71 -7.72 2.80 12.83
CA SER A 71 -8.78 1.81 13.02
C SER A 71 -10.13 2.23 12.42
N SER A 72 -10.51 3.50 12.57
CA SER A 72 -11.75 4.01 11.97
C SER A 72 -11.76 4.01 10.44
N VAL A 73 -10.60 4.03 9.80
CA VAL A 73 -10.46 3.95 8.33
C VAL A 73 -10.44 2.49 7.90
N LEU A 74 -9.66 1.66 8.60
CA LEU A 74 -9.64 0.21 8.39
C LEU A 74 -11.04 -0.40 8.52
N LEU A 75 -11.84 0.03 9.50
CA LEU A 75 -13.23 -0.39 9.63
C LEU A 75 -14.02 -0.20 8.31
N ARG A 76 -13.81 0.90 7.59
CA ARG A 76 -14.49 1.13 6.30
C ARG A 76 -14.03 0.17 5.21
N ALA A 77 -12.78 -0.26 5.24
CA ALA A 77 -12.28 -1.29 4.35
C ALA A 77 -12.90 -2.66 4.67
N LEU A 78 -13.06 -3.00 5.95
CA LEU A 78 -13.70 -4.22 6.39
C LEU A 78 -15.19 -4.25 6.01
N GLU A 79 -15.92 -3.15 6.24
CA GLU A 79 -17.32 -3.03 5.81
C GLU A 79 -17.48 -3.21 4.29
N LYS A 80 -16.49 -2.82 3.50
CA LYS A 80 -16.45 -3.07 2.05
C LYS A 80 -16.09 -4.51 1.74
N TYR A 81 -15.12 -5.10 2.44
CA TYR A 81 -14.75 -6.50 2.29
C TYR A 81 -15.93 -7.45 2.57
N ASP A 82 -16.78 -7.12 3.54
CA ASP A 82 -17.96 -7.93 3.93
C ASP A 82 -19.15 -7.82 2.94
N THR A 83 -18.99 -7.09 1.83
CA THR A 83 -20.01 -7.07 0.77
C THR A 83 -19.92 -8.32 -0.10
N GLU A 84 -21.04 -8.70 -0.74
CA GLU A 84 -21.12 -9.84 -1.69
C GLU A 84 -20.02 -9.80 -2.77
N GLU A 85 -19.53 -8.61 -3.10
CA GLU A 85 -18.49 -8.42 -4.10
C GLU A 85 -17.13 -8.97 -3.67
N PHE A 86 -16.79 -8.92 -2.37
CA PHE A 86 -15.45 -9.21 -1.86
C PHE A 86 -15.40 -10.25 -0.74
N GLU A 87 -16.52 -10.65 -0.14
CA GLU A 87 -16.57 -11.51 1.05
C GLU A 87 -15.90 -12.89 0.89
N ASN A 88 -15.76 -13.36 -0.35
CA ASN A 88 -15.19 -14.66 -0.68
C ASN A 88 -13.68 -14.57 -1.07
N LEU A 89 -13.04 -13.40 -0.92
CA LEU A 89 -11.61 -13.26 -1.18
C LEU A 89 -10.80 -13.92 -0.05
N GLU A 90 -10.07 -14.97 -0.38
CA GLU A 90 -9.20 -15.70 0.55
C GLU A 90 -7.76 -15.20 0.50
N ASN A 91 -7.38 -14.52 -0.58
CA ASN A 91 -6.03 -14.03 -0.83
C ASN A 91 -5.77 -12.60 -0.31
N ILE A 92 -6.52 -12.14 0.71
CA ILE A 92 -6.32 -10.82 1.32
C ILE A 92 -6.36 -10.91 2.85
N ARG A 93 -5.49 -10.11 3.50
CA ARG A 93 -5.49 -9.88 4.95
C ARG A 93 -5.30 -8.39 5.23
N PHE A 94 -5.70 -7.97 6.42
CA PHE A 94 -5.60 -6.58 6.86
C PHE A 94 -4.80 -6.47 8.16
N ILE A 95 -4.06 -5.37 8.30
CA ILE A 95 -3.27 -5.07 9.50
C ILE A 95 -3.53 -3.62 9.92
N CYS A 96 -3.86 -3.41 11.19
CA CYS A 96 -3.94 -2.08 11.78
C CYS A 96 -2.61 -1.74 12.45
N MET A 97 -1.70 -1.04 11.74
CA MET A 97 -0.38 -0.69 12.28
C MET A 97 0.23 0.56 11.65
N ASP A 98 1.25 1.12 12.30
CA ASP A 98 2.10 2.14 11.72
C ASP A 98 3.14 1.48 10.78
N ALA A 99 3.30 2.02 9.57
CA ALA A 99 4.24 1.49 8.57
C ALA A 99 5.71 1.48 9.04
N ARG A 100 6.05 2.25 10.07
CA ARG A 100 7.39 2.23 10.71
C ARG A 100 7.74 0.89 11.33
N GLU A 101 6.74 0.06 11.60
CA GLU A 101 6.89 -1.26 12.24
C GLU A 101 7.00 -2.40 11.22
N ILE A 102 7.11 -2.09 9.92
CA ILE A 102 7.10 -3.09 8.84
C ILE A 102 8.17 -4.18 9.02
N GLU A 103 9.36 -3.83 9.53
CA GLU A 103 10.46 -4.75 9.76
C GLU A 103 10.20 -5.75 10.92
N ALA A 104 9.30 -5.40 11.84
CA ALA A 104 8.85 -6.29 12.90
C ALA A 104 7.82 -7.32 12.40
N VAL A 105 7.13 -7.00 11.30
CA VAL A 105 6.00 -7.79 10.77
C VAL A 105 6.42 -8.71 9.63
N PHE A 106 7.36 -8.28 8.80
CA PHE A 106 7.85 -9.07 7.66
C PHE A 106 9.31 -9.43 7.83
N ALA A 107 9.64 -10.68 7.49
CA ALA A 107 11.01 -11.16 7.41
C ALA A 107 11.69 -10.66 6.12
N PRO A 108 13.03 -10.76 6.01
CA PRO A 108 13.74 -10.49 4.76
C PRO A 108 13.20 -11.34 3.60
N ALA A 109 13.02 -10.72 2.46
CA ALA A 109 12.52 -11.33 1.23
C ALA A 109 11.13 -11.99 1.35
N GLU A 110 10.24 -11.41 2.16
CA GLU A 110 8.88 -11.93 2.36
C GLU A 110 7.81 -11.12 1.57
N VAL A 111 8.18 -9.96 1.04
CA VAL A 111 7.29 -9.08 0.27
C VAL A 111 7.81 -8.89 -1.14
N ASP A 112 6.96 -9.11 -2.14
CA ASP A 112 7.35 -8.96 -3.56
C ASP A 112 7.16 -7.54 -4.08
N LYS A 113 6.11 -6.86 -3.62
CA LYS A 113 5.78 -5.51 -4.08
C LYS A 113 5.07 -4.69 -3.00
N ILE A 114 5.36 -3.40 -2.99
CA ILE A 114 4.71 -2.41 -2.13
C ILE A 114 4.00 -1.37 -3.00
N PHE A 115 2.73 -1.14 -2.71
CA PHE A 115 1.94 -0.06 -3.28
C PHE A 115 1.79 1.09 -2.28
N LEU A 116 2.03 2.31 -2.77
CA LEU A 116 1.85 3.56 -2.05
C LEU A 116 0.91 4.44 -2.87
N ASN A 117 -0.34 4.53 -2.49
CA ASN A 117 -1.35 5.27 -3.24
C ASN A 117 -1.81 6.50 -2.45
N PHE A 118 -1.53 7.71 -2.98
CA PHE A 118 -2.00 9.00 -2.43
C PHE A 118 -1.71 9.19 -0.95
N SER A 119 -0.51 8.77 -0.52
CA SER A 119 -0.04 8.94 0.85
C SER A 119 0.09 10.42 1.23
N ASP A 120 0.02 10.70 2.54
CA ASP A 120 0.11 12.05 3.08
C ASP A 120 1.39 12.77 2.64
N PRO A 121 1.30 13.99 2.06
CA PRO A 121 2.45 14.69 1.51
C PRO A 121 3.38 15.32 2.56
N TRP A 122 2.92 15.45 3.82
CA TRP A 122 3.69 16.07 4.90
C TRP A 122 4.43 17.34 4.45
N PRO A 123 3.72 18.45 4.16
CA PRO A 123 4.27 19.60 3.40
C PRO A 123 5.43 20.33 4.12
N LYS A 124 5.54 20.21 5.46
CA LYS A 124 6.63 20.84 6.20
C LYS A 124 7.92 20.05 6.05
N ALA A 125 9.04 20.70 5.68
CA ALA A 125 10.35 20.07 5.49
C ALA A 125 10.80 19.22 6.69
N ARG A 126 10.55 19.67 7.92
CA ARG A 126 10.86 18.92 9.16
C ARG A 126 10.13 17.57 9.27
N HIS A 127 9.10 17.34 8.44
CA HIS A 127 8.34 16.11 8.39
C HIS A 127 8.69 15.22 7.18
N ALA A 128 9.71 15.57 6.39
CA ALA A 128 10.09 14.81 5.19
C ALA A 128 10.28 13.31 5.47
N LYS A 129 10.89 12.96 6.61
CA LYS A 129 11.09 11.57 7.07
C LYS A 129 9.81 10.79 7.34
N ARG A 130 8.63 11.45 7.38
CA ARG A 130 7.32 10.80 7.54
C ARG A 130 6.68 10.41 6.21
N ARG A 131 7.20 10.94 5.10
CA ARG A 131 6.73 10.58 3.76
C ARG A 131 7.08 9.13 3.48
N LEU A 132 6.13 8.35 3.02
CA LEU A 132 6.33 6.91 2.76
C LEU A 132 7.34 6.62 1.64
N THR A 133 7.76 7.63 0.90
CA THR A 133 8.80 7.55 -0.15
C THR A 133 10.14 8.13 0.30
N SER A 134 10.33 8.47 1.57
CA SER A 134 11.62 8.95 2.08
C SER A 134 12.68 7.85 2.08
N THR A 135 13.97 8.24 2.06
CA THR A 135 15.09 7.29 2.18
C THR A 135 14.99 6.41 3.42
N GLU A 136 14.46 6.93 4.54
CA GLU A 136 14.23 6.16 5.75
C GLU A 136 13.18 5.05 5.55
N PHE A 137 12.13 5.30 4.78
CA PHE A 137 11.15 4.28 4.46
C PHE A 137 11.67 3.31 3.38
N LEU A 138 12.34 3.80 2.36
CA LEU A 138 12.97 2.93 1.34
C LEU A 138 13.96 1.95 1.98
N ALA A 139 14.76 2.40 2.97
CA ALA A 139 15.66 1.53 3.71
C ALA A 139 14.93 0.44 4.54
N ARG A 140 13.70 0.72 5.04
CA ARG A 140 12.84 -0.28 5.68
C ARG A 140 12.29 -1.29 4.68
N TYR A 141 11.82 -0.78 3.54
CA TYR A 141 11.27 -1.63 2.47
C TYR A 141 12.33 -2.57 1.90
N GLU A 142 13.57 -2.09 1.76
CA GLU A 142 14.70 -2.91 1.32
C GLU A 142 14.93 -4.15 2.18
N LYS A 143 14.67 -4.06 3.48
CA LYS A 143 14.85 -5.17 4.41
C LYS A 143 13.81 -6.28 4.28
N VAL A 144 12.62 -5.96 3.79
CA VAL A 144 11.49 -6.90 3.70
C VAL A 144 11.19 -7.36 2.28
N LEU A 145 11.59 -6.57 1.28
CA LEU A 145 11.39 -6.91 -0.13
C LEU A 145 12.31 -8.04 -0.58
N VAL A 146 11.81 -8.86 -1.49
CA VAL A 146 12.62 -9.82 -2.25
C VAL A 146 13.68 -9.09 -3.08
N GLU A 147 14.69 -9.81 -3.56
CA GLU A 147 15.61 -9.28 -4.58
C GLU A 147 14.82 -8.83 -5.81
N ASN A 148 15.13 -7.65 -6.34
CA ASN A 148 14.35 -7.00 -7.39
C ASN A 148 12.88 -6.67 -7.03
N GLY A 149 12.52 -6.71 -5.76
CA GLY A 149 11.23 -6.27 -5.25
C GLY A 149 10.97 -4.79 -5.55
N ARG A 150 9.70 -4.41 -5.74
CA ARG A 150 9.32 -3.10 -6.28
C ARG A 150 8.46 -2.28 -5.36
N VAL A 151 8.59 -0.97 -5.48
CA VAL A 151 7.65 0.01 -4.95
C VAL A 151 6.96 0.69 -6.12
N GLU A 152 5.63 0.69 -6.14
CA GLU A 152 4.82 1.50 -7.04
C GLU A 152 4.15 2.61 -6.24
N PHE A 153 4.35 3.84 -6.65
CA PHE A 153 3.83 5.02 -5.98
C PHE A 153 2.99 5.86 -6.94
N LYS A 154 1.78 6.23 -6.50
CA LYS A 154 0.87 7.15 -7.21
C LYS A 154 0.51 8.34 -6.32
N THR A 155 0.47 9.53 -6.91
CA THR A 155 0.03 10.77 -6.25
C THR A 155 -0.40 11.84 -7.27
N ASP A 156 -1.33 12.70 -6.89
CA ASP A 156 -1.66 13.94 -7.60
C ASP A 156 -0.79 15.14 -7.15
N ASN A 157 0.02 14.96 -6.10
CA ASN A 157 0.88 16.00 -5.55
C ASN A 157 2.26 16.00 -6.21
N SER A 158 2.50 16.96 -7.11
CA SER A 158 3.75 17.07 -7.87
C SER A 158 4.97 17.36 -6.99
N GLU A 159 4.82 18.08 -5.87
CA GLU A 159 5.94 18.35 -4.94
C GLU A 159 6.37 17.04 -4.25
N LEU A 160 5.41 16.26 -3.76
CA LEU A 160 5.69 14.94 -3.19
C LEU A 160 6.27 14.00 -4.24
N PHE A 161 5.80 14.06 -5.48
CA PHE A 161 6.30 13.23 -6.56
C PHE A 161 7.76 13.53 -6.90
N ASN A 162 8.11 14.81 -7.07
CA ASN A 162 9.49 15.23 -7.32
C ASN A 162 10.42 14.84 -6.16
N PHE A 163 9.99 15.08 -4.92
CA PHE A 163 10.70 14.58 -3.75
C PHE A 163 10.93 13.06 -3.83
N SER A 164 9.91 12.29 -4.21
CA SER A 164 10.02 10.83 -4.28
C SER A 164 11.03 10.36 -5.32
N LEU A 165 11.09 11.01 -6.49
CA LEU A 165 12.10 10.73 -7.51
C LEU A 165 13.53 10.98 -7.00
N GLU A 166 13.74 12.07 -6.24
CA GLU A 166 15.01 12.38 -5.62
C GLU A 166 15.38 11.33 -4.56
N GLN A 167 14.43 10.92 -3.71
CA GLN A 167 14.65 9.93 -2.66
C GLN A 167 14.99 8.53 -3.21
N VAL A 168 14.35 8.10 -4.29
CA VAL A 168 14.66 6.85 -4.99
C VAL A 168 16.11 6.84 -5.45
N LYS A 169 16.56 7.95 -6.06
CA LYS A 169 17.95 8.12 -6.50
C LYS A 169 18.93 8.14 -5.32
N GLU A 170 18.61 8.89 -4.27
CA GLU A 170 19.45 9.03 -3.06
C GLU A 170 19.60 7.69 -2.33
N ALA A 171 18.55 6.89 -2.26
CA ALA A 171 18.58 5.56 -1.68
C ALA A 171 19.31 4.52 -2.56
N GLY A 172 19.75 4.88 -3.77
CA GLY A 172 20.45 3.97 -4.69
C GLY A 172 19.55 2.96 -5.38
N TRP A 173 18.23 3.13 -5.32
CA TRP A 173 17.27 2.27 -6.01
C TRP A 173 17.24 2.54 -7.50
N GLU A 174 16.85 1.57 -8.28
CA GLU A 174 16.65 1.73 -9.72
C GLU A 174 15.25 2.29 -10.02
N LEU A 175 15.19 3.41 -10.74
CA LEU A 175 13.94 3.96 -11.23
C LEU A 175 13.61 3.30 -12.57
N LEU A 176 12.65 2.36 -12.57
CA LEU A 176 12.28 1.60 -13.76
C LEU A 176 11.44 2.41 -14.74
N ALA A 177 10.46 3.17 -14.21
CA ALA A 177 9.57 4.01 -15.00
C ALA A 177 8.97 5.12 -14.15
N TYR A 178 8.60 6.23 -14.79
CA TYR A 178 7.79 7.27 -14.16
C TYR A 178 7.01 8.07 -15.21
N THR A 179 5.92 8.68 -14.76
CA THR A 179 5.12 9.62 -15.56
C THR A 179 4.48 10.68 -14.67
N TYR A 180 4.29 11.87 -15.21
CA TYR A 180 3.51 12.95 -14.59
C TYR A 180 2.03 12.93 -14.99
N ASP A 181 1.63 11.98 -15.87
CA ASP A 181 0.26 11.83 -16.33
C ASP A 181 -0.02 10.37 -16.69
N LEU A 182 -0.38 9.59 -15.67
CA LEU A 182 -0.60 8.15 -15.79
C LEU A 182 -1.70 7.82 -16.80
N HIS A 183 -2.80 8.56 -16.78
CA HIS A 183 -3.97 8.23 -17.59
C HIS A 183 -3.76 8.46 -19.08
N HIS A 184 -2.80 9.31 -19.47
CA HIS A 184 -2.38 9.54 -20.86
C HIS A 184 -1.11 8.78 -21.26
N GLN A 185 -0.56 7.95 -20.36
CA GLN A 185 0.61 7.11 -20.62
C GLN A 185 0.18 5.65 -20.77
N GLU A 186 -0.05 5.20 -22.00
CA GLU A 186 -0.65 3.91 -22.33
C GLU A 186 0.03 2.71 -21.64
N GLU A 187 1.36 2.62 -21.72
CA GLU A 187 2.13 1.50 -21.16
C GLU A 187 2.01 1.43 -19.61
N MET A 188 2.11 2.57 -18.93
CA MET A 188 2.04 2.62 -17.46
C MET A 188 0.61 2.53 -16.93
N ASN A 189 -0.39 2.86 -17.76
CA ASN A 189 -1.81 2.77 -17.42
C ASN A 189 -2.41 1.39 -17.72
N LYS A 190 -1.72 0.57 -18.50
CA LYS A 190 -2.20 -0.78 -18.82
C LYS A 190 -2.38 -1.63 -17.56
N GLY A 191 -3.60 -2.10 -17.31
CA GLY A 191 -3.94 -2.87 -16.11
C GLY A 191 -3.99 -2.04 -14.81
N ASN A 192 -4.01 -0.71 -14.90
CA ASN A 192 -4.12 0.15 -13.74
C ASN A 192 -5.47 -0.04 -13.03
N ILE A 193 -5.43 -0.39 -11.76
CA ILE A 193 -6.59 -0.39 -10.88
C ILE A 193 -6.58 0.94 -10.12
N MET A 194 -7.68 1.68 -10.21
CA MET A 194 -7.81 2.99 -9.57
C MET A 194 -8.24 2.88 -8.12
N THR A 195 -7.72 3.79 -7.29
CA THR A 195 -8.29 4.05 -5.96
C THR A 195 -9.56 4.90 -6.08
N GLU A 196 -10.40 4.97 -5.03
CA GLU A 196 -11.53 5.92 -4.98
C GLU A 196 -11.06 7.39 -5.15
N TYR A 197 -9.88 7.69 -4.62
CA TYR A 197 -9.29 9.02 -4.72
C TYR A 197 -8.85 9.32 -6.15
N GLU A 198 -8.14 8.39 -6.79
CA GLU A 198 -7.68 8.50 -8.17
C GLU A 198 -8.85 8.74 -9.13
N GLN A 199 -9.90 7.91 -9.04
CA GLN A 199 -11.09 8.05 -9.85
C GLN A 199 -11.69 9.45 -9.73
N LYS A 200 -11.92 9.91 -8.50
CA LYS A 200 -12.52 11.22 -8.23
C LYS A 200 -11.69 12.39 -8.75
N PHE A 201 -10.36 12.30 -8.73
CA PHE A 201 -9.48 13.40 -9.14
C PHE A 201 -9.16 13.37 -10.62
N SER A 202 -9.05 12.19 -11.23
CA SER A 202 -8.91 12.07 -12.69
C SER A 202 -10.16 12.54 -13.44
N GLU A 203 -11.37 12.25 -12.94
CA GLU A 203 -12.64 12.78 -13.48
C GLU A 203 -12.69 14.33 -13.49
N LYS A 204 -11.90 14.98 -12.63
CA LYS A 204 -11.76 16.44 -12.60
C LYS A 204 -10.65 16.97 -13.51
N GLY A 205 -9.98 16.09 -14.26
CA GLY A 205 -8.89 16.44 -15.15
C GLY A 205 -7.55 16.67 -14.44
N ASN A 206 -7.39 16.24 -13.17
CA ASN A 206 -6.11 16.31 -12.49
C ASN A 206 -5.19 15.17 -12.96
N PRO A 207 -3.96 15.46 -13.40
CA PRO A 207 -3.01 14.42 -13.77
C PRO A 207 -2.59 13.62 -12.54
N ILE A 208 -2.38 12.32 -12.73
CA ILE A 208 -1.87 11.41 -11.71
C ILE A 208 -0.43 11.06 -12.04
N ASN A 209 0.47 11.37 -11.12
CA ASN A 209 1.88 10.98 -11.23
C ASN A 209 2.04 9.53 -10.76
N LYS A 210 2.87 8.76 -11.45
CA LYS A 210 3.25 7.40 -11.04
C LYS A 210 4.74 7.18 -11.23
N LEU A 211 5.38 6.49 -10.28
CA LEU A 211 6.72 5.93 -10.44
C LEU A 211 6.72 4.45 -10.05
N ILE A 212 7.67 3.72 -10.62
CA ILE A 212 8.01 2.34 -10.30
C ILE A 212 9.50 2.32 -9.99
N ALA A 213 9.85 1.98 -8.77
CA ALA A 213 11.23 1.85 -8.33
C ALA A 213 11.51 0.41 -7.88
N GLN A 214 12.72 -0.06 -8.13
CA GLN A 214 13.15 -1.42 -7.82
C GLN A 214 14.33 -1.38 -6.86
N ARG A 215 14.30 -2.27 -5.87
CA ARG A 215 15.42 -2.59 -5.03
C ARG A 215 16.52 -3.25 -5.87
N LYS A 216 17.77 -2.85 -5.68
CA LYS A 216 18.95 -3.52 -6.26
C LYS A 216 19.40 -4.69 -5.41
#